data_77f96f67d6d02c2828aec7791940147e
#
_entry.id   77f96f67d6d02c2828aec7791940147e
#
_cell.length_a   1.000
_cell.length_b   1.000
_cell.length_c   1.000
_cell.angle_alpha   90.00
_cell.angle_beta   90.00
_cell.angle_gamma   90.00
#
_symmetry.space_group_name_H-M   'P 1'
#
loop_
_entity.id
_entity.type
_entity.pdbx_description
1 polymer ?
#
loop_
_entity_poly.entity_id
_entity_poly.type
_entity_poly.pdbx_seq_one_letter_code
_entity_poly.pdbx_strand_id
1 'polypeptide(L)'
;MTKEEAKEIVEIFTTLNDSRDALGGICKDELMLYTVINGKPKCISGLLSDGQFREVERKVKTSLKANIDALSYELDSRKITSHMMMGGGSDGI
;
A
#
# COMPACT_ATOMS: atom_id res chain seq x y z
N MET A 1 -11.29 -6.44 -21.12
CA MET A 1 -10.21 -6.64 -20.13
C MET A 1 -9.67 -8.06 -20.23
N THR A 2 -8.35 -8.20 -20.31
CA THR A 2 -7.72 -9.50 -20.35
C THR A 2 -7.62 -10.09 -18.95
N LYS A 3 -7.28 -11.39 -18.87
CA LYS A 3 -7.03 -12.04 -17.58
C LYS A 3 -5.86 -11.38 -16.85
N GLU A 4 -4.83 -10.99 -17.60
CA GLU A 4 -3.68 -10.35 -17.02
C GLU A 4 -4.00 -8.98 -16.47
N GLU A 5 -4.81 -8.21 -17.18
CA GLU A 5 -5.24 -6.91 -16.69
C GLU A 5 -6.08 -7.05 -15.42
N ALA A 6 -6.98 -8.02 -15.41
CA ALA A 6 -7.80 -8.28 -14.23
C ALA A 6 -6.95 -8.68 -13.03
N LYS A 7 -5.93 -9.51 -13.28
CA LYS A 7 -5.01 -9.94 -12.22
C LYS A 7 -4.21 -8.75 -11.69
N GLU A 8 -3.74 -7.88 -12.57
CA GLU A 8 -3.00 -6.69 -12.14
C GLU A 8 -3.86 -5.77 -11.29
N ILE A 9 -5.12 -5.58 -11.66
CA ILE A 9 -6.05 -4.75 -10.90
C ILE A 9 -6.28 -5.35 -9.51
N VAL A 10 -6.43 -6.65 -9.41
CA VAL A 10 -6.59 -7.34 -8.13
C VAL A 10 -5.33 -7.18 -7.27
N GLU A 11 -4.15 -7.29 -7.86
CA GLU A 11 -2.89 -7.11 -7.15
C GLU A 11 -2.74 -5.68 -6.62
N ILE A 12 -3.09 -4.68 -7.44
CA ILE A 12 -3.06 -3.28 -7.02
C ILE A 12 -4.03 -3.07 -5.86
N PHE A 13 -5.23 -3.59 -5.97
CA PHE A 13 -6.26 -3.46 -4.95
C PHE A 13 -5.83 -4.11 -3.64
N THR A 14 -5.24 -5.31 -3.71
CA THR A 14 -4.76 -6.02 -2.53
C THR A 14 -3.64 -5.24 -1.85
N THR A 15 -2.65 -4.77 -2.63
CA THR A 15 -1.54 -3.99 -2.09
C THR A 15 -2.04 -2.68 -1.46
N LEU A 16 -3.02 -2.04 -2.10
CA LEU A 16 -3.61 -0.82 -1.58
C LEU A 16 -4.28 -1.06 -0.22
N ASN A 17 -5.07 -2.11 -0.12
CA ASN A 17 -5.73 -2.46 1.14
C ASN A 17 -4.73 -2.81 2.23
N ASP A 18 -3.70 -3.59 1.90
CA ASP A 18 -2.65 -3.94 2.85
C ASP A 18 -1.91 -2.69 3.33
N SER A 19 -1.65 -1.74 2.43
CA SER A 19 -0.99 -0.49 2.79
C SER A 19 -1.85 0.37 3.70
N ARG A 20 -3.16 0.42 3.45
CA ARG A 20 -4.10 1.14 4.29
C ARG A 20 -4.19 0.53 5.68
N ASP A 21 -4.24 -0.80 5.75
CA ASP A 21 -4.29 -1.52 7.01
C ASP A 21 -3.02 -1.29 7.81
N ALA A 22 -1.87 -1.34 7.16
CA ALA A 22 -0.59 -1.09 7.81
C ALA A 22 -0.51 0.33 8.35
N LEU A 23 -0.91 1.32 7.56
CA LEU A 23 -0.91 2.72 8.02
C LEU A 23 -1.87 2.91 9.18
N GLY A 24 -3.06 2.33 9.10
CA GLY A 24 -4.04 2.37 10.18
C GLY A 24 -3.51 1.75 11.46
N GLY A 25 -2.81 0.63 11.35
CA GLY A 25 -2.19 -0.03 12.49
C GLY A 25 -1.11 0.84 13.14
N ILE A 26 -0.27 1.48 12.33
CA ILE A 26 0.78 2.36 12.85
C ILE A 26 0.17 3.57 13.56
N CYS A 27 -0.96 4.08 13.08
CA CYS A 27 -1.61 5.24 13.68
C CYS A 27 -2.35 4.90 14.97
N LYS A 28 -2.86 3.67 15.09
CA LYS A 28 -3.62 3.25 16.27
C LYS A 28 -2.74 2.58 17.32
N ASP A 29 -1.82 1.77 16.84
CA ASP A 29 -1.01 0.92 17.69
C ASP A 29 0.46 1.31 17.56
N GLU A 30 1.31 0.44 17.99
CA GLU A 30 2.74 0.69 17.97
C GLU A 30 3.38 0.04 16.75
N LEU A 31 4.30 0.78 16.13
CA LEU A 31 5.13 0.21 15.08
C LEU A 31 6.26 -0.56 15.75
N MET A 32 6.50 -1.78 15.29
CA MET A 32 7.62 -2.58 15.77
C MET A 32 8.52 -2.94 14.59
N LEU A 33 9.83 -2.86 14.82
CA LEU A 33 10.82 -3.18 13.80
C LEU A 33 11.51 -4.49 14.13
N TYR A 34 11.67 -5.35 13.13
CA TYR A 34 12.30 -6.64 13.27
C TYR A 34 13.40 -6.83 12.24
N THR A 35 14.45 -7.55 12.62
CA THR A 35 15.42 -8.06 11.67
C THR A 35 15.36 -9.58 11.70
N VAL A 36 15.78 -10.21 10.62
CA VAL A 36 15.80 -11.67 10.57
C VAL A 36 17.24 -12.14 10.68
N ILE A 37 17.53 -12.89 11.74
CA ILE A 37 18.85 -13.45 11.99
C ILE A 37 18.71 -14.95 12.05
N ASN A 38 19.43 -15.67 11.18
CA ASN A 38 19.36 -17.12 11.10
C ASN A 38 17.92 -17.63 10.94
N GLY A 39 17.13 -16.92 10.13
CA GLY A 39 15.75 -17.29 9.87
C GLY A 39 14.76 -16.94 10.97
N LYS A 40 15.20 -16.29 12.03
CA LYS A 40 14.34 -15.93 13.15
C LYS A 40 14.17 -14.41 13.26
N PRO A 41 12.95 -13.93 13.49
CA PRO A 41 12.73 -12.49 13.66
C PRO A 41 13.24 -12.05 15.03
N LYS A 42 13.91 -10.90 15.05
CA LYS A 42 14.38 -10.29 16.28
C LYS A 42 13.91 -8.84 16.29
N CYS A 43 13.22 -8.45 17.35
CA CYS A 43 12.77 -7.09 17.50
C CYS A 43 13.93 -6.16 17.81
N ILE A 44 14.06 -5.11 17.03
CA ILE A 44 15.16 -4.12 17.20
C ILE A 44 14.66 -2.75 17.65
N SER A 45 13.37 -2.61 17.88
CA SER A 45 12.79 -1.31 18.28
C SER A 45 13.45 -0.74 19.53
N GLY A 46 13.77 -1.59 20.49
CA GLY A 46 14.39 -1.16 21.73
C GLY A 46 15.86 -0.77 21.61
N LEU A 47 16.48 -1.03 20.46
CA LEU A 47 17.88 -0.67 20.22
C LEU A 47 18.02 0.74 19.66
N LEU A 48 16.92 1.37 19.29
CA LEU A 48 16.92 2.72 18.75
C LEU A 48 16.53 3.72 19.85
N SER A 49 17.07 4.92 19.77
CA SER A 49 16.62 5.99 20.66
C SER A 49 15.22 6.43 20.25
N ASP A 50 14.51 7.11 21.14
CA ASP A 50 13.17 7.59 20.85
C ASP A 50 13.13 8.47 19.59
N GLY A 51 14.12 9.35 19.46
CA GLY A 51 14.21 10.23 18.31
C GLY A 51 14.45 9.47 17.02
N GLN A 52 15.33 8.46 17.07
CA GLN A 52 15.61 7.61 15.91
C GLN A 52 14.38 6.81 15.51
N PHE A 53 13.68 6.26 16.48
CA PHE A 53 12.48 5.47 16.23
C PHE A 53 11.38 6.34 15.61
N ARG A 54 11.18 7.55 16.13
CA ARG A 54 10.18 8.49 15.57
C ARG A 54 10.50 8.87 14.14
N GLU A 55 11.80 9.02 13.82
CA GLU A 55 12.21 9.33 12.46
C GLU A 55 11.87 8.19 11.51
N VAL A 56 12.13 6.95 11.92
CA VAL A 56 11.78 5.77 11.12
C VAL A 56 10.26 5.68 10.96
N GLU A 57 9.52 5.86 12.04
CA GLU A 57 8.06 5.82 12.00
C GLU A 57 7.50 6.86 11.04
N ARG A 58 8.02 8.08 11.10
CA ARG A 58 7.61 9.15 10.20
C ARG A 58 7.86 8.79 8.73
N LYS A 59 9.04 8.24 8.45
CA LYS A 59 9.39 7.84 7.09
C LYS A 59 8.50 6.72 6.58
N VAL A 60 8.21 5.74 7.42
CA VAL A 60 7.33 4.64 7.05
C VAL A 60 5.93 5.16 6.76
N LYS A 61 5.38 6.01 7.62
CA LYS A 61 4.06 6.60 7.41
C LYS A 61 4.00 7.40 6.11
N THR A 62 5.01 8.23 5.86
CA THR A 62 5.08 9.05 4.65
C THR A 62 5.13 8.17 3.41
N SER A 63 5.95 7.11 3.45
CA SER A 63 6.07 6.18 2.33
C SER A 63 4.78 5.44 2.06
N LEU A 64 4.09 4.98 3.12
CA LEU A 64 2.81 4.29 2.98
C LEU A 64 1.75 5.22 2.38
N LYS A 65 1.69 6.47 2.83
CA LYS A 65 0.74 7.44 2.27
C LYS A 65 1.01 7.68 0.79
N ALA A 66 2.29 7.85 0.42
CA ALA A 66 2.66 8.05 -0.98
C ALA A 66 2.29 6.84 -1.83
N ASN A 67 2.52 5.63 -1.32
CA ASN A 67 2.17 4.42 -2.03
C ASN A 67 0.65 4.26 -2.17
N ILE A 68 -0.10 4.58 -1.12
CA ILE A 68 -1.56 4.55 -1.16
C ILE A 68 -2.08 5.51 -2.23
N ASP A 69 -1.55 6.73 -2.26
CA ASP A 69 -1.96 7.73 -3.24
C ASP A 69 -1.64 7.27 -4.67
N ALA A 70 -0.44 6.73 -4.87
CA ALA A 70 -0.01 6.26 -6.19
C ALA A 70 -0.85 5.07 -6.65
N LEU A 71 -1.12 4.12 -5.76
CA LEU A 71 -1.92 2.94 -6.09
C LEU A 71 -3.38 3.31 -6.33
N SER A 72 -3.91 4.25 -5.55
CA SER A 72 -5.27 4.74 -5.74
C SER A 72 -5.41 5.42 -7.10
N TYR A 73 -4.44 6.25 -7.47
CA TYR A 73 -4.43 6.90 -8.76
C TYR A 73 -4.35 5.89 -9.90
N GLU A 74 -3.48 4.92 -9.78
CA GLU A 74 -3.33 3.89 -10.80
C GLU A 74 -4.60 3.08 -10.97
N LEU A 75 -5.23 2.71 -9.86
CA LEU A 75 -6.47 1.94 -9.90
C LEU A 75 -7.58 2.76 -10.55
N ASP A 76 -7.71 4.02 -10.20
CA ASP A 76 -8.73 4.90 -10.78
C ASP A 76 -8.48 5.14 -12.26
N SER A 77 -7.22 5.29 -12.67
CA SER A 77 -6.86 5.44 -14.07
C SER A 77 -7.23 4.20 -14.89
N ARG A 78 -6.99 3.02 -14.33
CA ARG A 78 -7.34 1.78 -15.00
C ARG A 78 -8.86 1.60 -15.09
N LYS A 79 -9.60 1.99 -14.06
CA LYS A 79 -11.04 1.96 -14.07
C LYS A 79 -11.60 2.90 -15.14
N ILE A 80 -11.09 4.11 -15.22
CA ILE A 80 -11.50 5.08 -16.21
C ILE A 80 -11.21 4.56 -17.61
N THR A 81 -10.02 4.01 -17.83
CA THR A 81 -9.64 3.46 -19.11
C THR A 81 -10.56 2.31 -19.53
N SER A 82 -10.81 1.37 -18.62
CA SER A 82 -11.70 0.26 -18.88
C SER A 82 -13.11 0.75 -19.18
N HIS A 83 -13.58 1.70 -18.41
CA HIS A 83 -14.91 2.25 -18.60
C HIS A 83 -15.04 2.95 -19.96
N MET A 84 -14.04 3.70 -20.35
CA MET A 84 -14.04 4.40 -21.63
C MET A 84 -14.06 3.41 -22.79
N MET A 85 -13.32 2.33 -22.70
CA MET A 85 -13.28 1.31 -23.74
C MET A 85 -14.59 0.57 -23.86
N MET A 86 -15.25 0.34 -22.75
CA MET A 86 -16.52 -0.34 -22.76
C MET A 86 -17.64 0.65 -22.94
N GLY A 87 -17.48 1.76 -22.34
CA GLY A 87 -18.47 2.76 -22.31
C GLY A 87 -18.68 3.42 -23.59
N GLY A 88 -17.65 3.48 -24.34
CA GLY A 88 -17.81 4.01 -25.67
C GLY A 88 -18.95 3.31 -26.32
N GLY A 89 -19.12 2.09 -25.94
CA GLY A 89 -20.22 1.36 -26.51
C GLY A 89 -21.47 1.53 -25.73
N SER A 90 -21.41 1.59 -24.49
CA SER A 90 -22.61 1.48 -23.86
C SER A 90 -23.05 2.56 -23.15
N ASP A 91 -22.29 3.37 -22.81
CA ASP A 91 -22.74 4.27 -22.04
C ASP A 91 -23.36 5.17 -22.58
N GLY A 92 -23.02 5.15 -23.42
CA GLY A 92 -23.65 5.93 -23.91
C GLY A 92 -24.93 5.70 -23.57
N ILE A 93 -25.03 5.01 -23.39
CA ILE A 93 -25.97 4.84 -23.24
C ILE A 93 -26.72 4.99 -22.74
#